data_a8a32bd4550f2523df4da79b0efba11e
#
_entry.id   a8a32bd4550f2523df4da79b0efba11e
#
_cell.length_a   1.000
_cell.length_b   1.000
_cell.length_c   1.000
_cell.angle_alpha   90.00
_cell.angle_beta   90.00
_cell.angle_gamma   90.00
#
_symmetry.space_group_name_H-M   'P 1'
#
loop_
_entity.id
_entity.type
_entity.pdbx_description
1 polymer ?
#
loop_
_entity_poly.entity_id
_entity_poly.type
_entity_poly.pdbx_seq_one_letter_code
_entity_poly.pdbx_strand_id
1 'polypeptide(L)'
;SLNPYGWLGVVVMQTLFFASLNALMILGMLKKMDMSLVRASFDLGASSGYTLWRIVVPLLRPILLSCYLLSFIRSIADFGTPVVIGGRFETVSTEIYMQVIGYSRLDKSAALNVLLLVPTIIVFVLYRYLMKKNEKVIDGNSNKTIEAGNTFRLRGMSAIVVWLGAGFFFVMMALEYGSIFLNSFSRNLRGKITFTTMYLKALLERDMDTFVRSVEYALIVAIVGSVIGMLLSYYIERRKIKLGGVLDFIITLPYMLPGSCFGIGYILAFNHSPLKFTGTAAIVVLNMIYKQMSITTKASFSSLQQISIELDAAARDLGANKFLVMKDVILPNMKQAFATGFINNFTSAMVTPGGVI
;
A
#
# COMPACT_ATOMS: atom_id res chain seq x y z
N SER A 1 -26.01 -21.07 -12.91
CA SER A 1 -25.26 -19.79 -13.11
C SER A 1 -24.50 -19.45 -11.85
N LEU A 2 -23.19 -19.38 -11.94
CA LEU A 2 -22.36 -18.85 -10.85
C LEU A 2 -22.75 -17.38 -10.67
N ASN A 3 -23.39 -17.06 -9.55
CA ASN A 3 -23.70 -15.68 -9.21
C ASN A 3 -22.42 -15.04 -8.65
N PRO A 4 -21.80 -14.05 -9.33
CA PRO A 4 -20.59 -13.40 -8.87
C PRO A 4 -20.86 -12.41 -7.72
N TYR A 5 -22.13 -12.11 -7.44
CA TYR A 5 -22.53 -11.19 -6.39
C TYR A 5 -22.63 -11.89 -5.03
N GLY A 6 -22.31 -11.16 -3.98
CA GLY A 6 -22.38 -11.63 -2.60
C GLY A 6 -21.01 -11.82 -1.94
N TRP A 7 -21.01 -12.43 -0.77
CA TRP A 7 -19.79 -12.57 0.05
C TRP A 7 -18.64 -13.30 -0.69
N LEU A 8 -18.95 -14.30 -1.52
CA LEU A 8 -17.95 -15.08 -2.23
C LEU A 8 -17.26 -14.23 -3.32
N GLY A 9 -18.03 -13.41 -4.06
CA GLY A 9 -17.47 -12.45 -5.00
C GLY A 9 -16.55 -11.43 -4.32
N VAL A 10 -16.96 -10.89 -3.18
CA VAL A 10 -16.15 -9.96 -2.39
C VAL A 10 -14.83 -10.61 -1.97
N VAL A 11 -14.86 -11.83 -1.44
CA VAL A 11 -13.66 -12.55 -1.00
C VAL A 11 -12.70 -12.82 -2.17
N VAL A 12 -13.22 -13.28 -3.31
CA VAL A 12 -12.39 -13.55 -4.50
C VAL A 12 -11.73 -12.27 -5.00
N MET A 13 -12.47 -11.19 -5.15
CA MET A 13 -11.93 -9.92 -5.67
C MET A 13 -10.90 -9.30 -4.71
N GLN A 14 -11.18 -9.29 -3.41
CA GLN A 14 -10.21 -8.83 -2.42
C GLN A 14 -8.94 -9.71 -2.39
N THR A 15 -9.09 -11.03 -2.54
CA THR A 15 -7.95 -11.94 -2.61
C THR A 15 -7.07 -11.64 -3.81
N LEU A 16 -7.64 -11.45 -4.99
CA LEU A 16 -6.90 -11.09 -6.20
C LEU A 16 -6.20 -9.73 -6.05
N PHE A 17 -6.89 -8.75 -5.52
CA PHE A 17 -6.33 -7.41 -5.31
C PHE A 17 -5.15 -7.40 -4.33
N PHE A 18 -5.27 -8.07 -3.18
CA PHE A 18 -4.21 -8.10 -2.18
C PHE A 18 -3.08 -9.07 -2.50
N ALA A 19 -3.31 -10.08 -3.36
CA ALA A 19 -2.31 -11.07 -3.75
C ALA A 19 -1.07 -10.42 -4.38
N SER A 20 -1.26 -9.40 -5.22
CA SER A 20 -0.16 -8.68 -5.88
C SER A 20 0.78 -8.00 -4.88
N LEU A 21 0.23 -7.30 -3.89
CA LEU A 21 1.02 -6.64 -2.84
C LEU A 21 1.74 -7.66 -1.97
N ASN A 22 1.03 -8.70 -1.53
CA ASN A 22 1.60 -9.77 -0.71
C ASN A 22 2.73 -10.50 -1.45
N ALA A 23 2.56 -10.75 -2.75
CA ALA A 23 3.61 -11.35 -3.58
C ALA A 23 4.88 -10.48 -3.62
N LEU A 24 4.73 -9.15 -3.76
CA LEU A 24 5.87 -8.22 -3.71
C LEU A 24 6.58 -8.22 -2.35
N MET A 25 5.83 -8.26 -1.25
CA MET A 25 6.40 -8.32 0.10
C MET A 25 7.18 -9.63 0.31
N ILE A 26 6.60 -10.76 -0.09
CA ILE A 26 7.24 -12.08 0.01
C ILE A 26 8.49 -12.14 -0.88
N LEU A 27 8.40 -11.64 -2.11
CA LEU A 27 9.54 -11.57 -3.04
C LEU A 27 10.67 -10.73 -2.47
N GLY A 28 10.34 -9.59 -1.84
CA GLY A 28 11.33 -8.76 -1.15
C GLY A 28 12.08 -9.51 -0.04
N MET A 29 11.38 -10.34 0.72
CA MET A 29 11.99 -11.18 1.76
C MET A 29 12.81 -12.32 1.16
N LEU A 30 12.30 -13.00 0.12
CA LEU A 30 13.02 -14.06 -0.58
C LEU A 30 14.36 -13.57 -1.14
N LYS A 31 14.42 -12.36 -1.68
CA LYS A 31 15.66 -11.75 -2.18
C LYS A 31 16.70 -11.47 -1.09
N LYS A 32 16.26 -11.30 0.15
CA LYS A 32 17.14 -11.04 1.32
C LYS A 32 17.48 -12.31 2.10
N MET A 33 16.88 -13.45 1.75
CA MET A 33 17.06 -14.71 2.45
C MET A 33 18.46 -15.29 2.18
N ASP A 34 19.09 -15.83 3.22
CA ASP A 34 20.38 -16.55 3.08
C ASP A 34 20.17 -17.86 2.33
N MET A 35 20.65 -17.90 1.09
CA MET A 35 20.55 -19.07 0.23
C MET A 35 21.51 -20.20 0.62
N SER A 36 22.44 -19.98 1.56
CA SER A 36 23.35 -21.02 2.06
C SER A 36 22.62 -22.18 2.72
N LEU A 37 21.53 -21.88 3.46
CA LEU A 37 20.67 -22.89 4.08
C LEU A 37 19.95 -23.77 3.04
N VAL A 38 19.53 -23.15 1.94
CA VAL A 38 18.89 -23.86 0.82
C VAL A 38 19.90 -24.78 0.13
N ARG A 39 21.13 -24.29 -0.10
CA ARG A 39 22.21 -25.09 -0.71
C ARG A 39 22.60 -26.27 0.18
N ALA A 40 22.84 -26.03 1.47
CA ALA A 40 23.14 -27.09 2.43
C ALA A 40 22.06 -28.18 2.45
N SER A 41 20.80 -27.82 2.30
CA SER A 41 19.70 -28.79 2.19
C SER A 41 19.85 -29.69 0.94
N PHE A 42 20.17 -29.09 -0.20
CA PHE A 42 20.39 -29.85 -1.44
C PHE A 42 21.65 -30.72 -1.38
N ASP A 43 22.73 -30.21 -0.78
CA ASP A 43 23.98 -30.96 -0.59
C ASP A 43 23.77 -32.20 0.29
N LEU A 44 22.82 -32.13 1.23
CA LEU A 44 22.35 -33.25 2.05
C LEU A 44 21.34 -34.17 1.32
N GLY A 45 21.09 -33.96 0.02
CA GLY A 45 20.20 -34.78 -0.79
C GLY A 45 18.72 -34.53 -0.66
N ALA A 46 18.32 -33.40 -0.04
CA ALA A 46 16.90 -33.07 0.11
C ALA A 46 16.23 -32.69 -1.24
N SER A 47 15.00 -33.13 -1.43
CA SER A 47 14.22 -32.74 -2.60
C SER A 47 13.79 -31.27 -2.53
N SER A 48 13.48 -30.66 -3.69
CA SER A 48 13.00 -29.27 -3.78
C SER A 48 11.73 -29.02 -2.94
N GLY A 49 10.82 -30.00 -2.90
CA GLY A 49 9.60 -29.91 -2.07
C GLY A 49 9.91 -29.94 -0.58
N TYR A 50 10.81 -30.81 -0.15
CA TYR A 50 11.25 -30.88 1.25
C TYR A 50 11.91 -29.57 1.68
N THR A 51 12.85 -29.05 0.90
CA THR A 51 13.53 -27.78 1.15
C THR A 51 12.54 -26.62 1.23
N LEU A 52 11.55 -26.54 0.32
CA LEU A 52 10.53 -25.52 0.34
C LEU A 52 9.74 -25.54 1.67
N TRP A 53 9.19 -26.68 2.05
CA TRP A 53 8.30 -26.78 3.21
C TRP A 53 9.02 -26.78 4.55
N ARG A 54 10.25 -27.31 4.62
CA ARG A 54 11.00 -27.44 5.88
C ARG A 54 11.98 -26.31 6.15
N ILE A 55 12.40 -25.57 5.13
CA ILE A 55 13.38 -24.49 5.28
C ILE A 55 12.79 -23.16 4.83
N VAL A 56 12.38 -23.05 3.56
CA VAL A 56 11.95 -21.77 2.99
C VAL A 56 10.68 -21.24 3.66
N VAL A 57 9.62 -22.03 3.73
CA VAL A 57 8.34 -21.63 4.32
C VAL A 57 8.47 -21.25 5.81
N PRO A 58 9.17 -22.01 6.67
CA PRO A 58 9.42 -21.59 8.05
C PRO A 58 10.18 -20.26 8.18
N LEU A 59 11.18 -20.01 7.34
CA LEU A 59 11.91 -18.74 7.30
C LEU A 59 11.02 -17.58 6.85
N LEU A 60 10.03 -17.86 6.00
CA LEU A 60 9.07 -16.86 5.53
C LEU A 60 7.89 -16.64 6.49
N ARG A 61 7.70 -17.47 7.54
CA ARG A 61 6.56 -17.33 8.48
C ARG A 61 6.34 -15.91 8.99
N PRO A 62 7.37 -15.15 9.39
CA PRO A 62 7.17 -13.81 9.89
C PRO A 62 6.58 -12.86 8.84
N ILE A 63 7.07 -12.93 7.59
CA ILE A 63 6.53 -12.08 6.53
C ILE A 63 5.14 -12.55 6.07
N LEU A 64 4.87 -13.85 6.06
CA LEU A 64 3.54 -14.38 5.76
C LEU A 64 2.50 -13.90 6.78
N LEU A 65 2.84 -13.91 8.08
CA LEU A 65 2.01 -13.35 9.13
C LEU A 65 1.79 -11.85 8.94
N SER A 66 2.83 -11.11 8.58
CA SER A 66 2.73 -9.68 8.30
C SER A 66 1.83 -9.39 7.08
N CYS A 67 1.93 -10.19 6.02
CA CYS A 67 1.05 -10.12 4.85
C CYS A 67 -0.42 -10.41 5.23
N TYR A 68 -0.65 -11.43 6.05
CA TYR A 68 -1.98 -11.77 6.52
C TYR A 68 -2.61 -10.64 7.33
N LEU A 69 -1.88 -10.10 8.32
CA LEU A 69 -2.38 -9.00 9.15
C LEU A 69 -2.63 -7.72 8.35
N LEU A 70 -1.75 -7.40 7.40
CA LEU A 70 -1.93 -6.24 6.53
C LEU A 70 -3.14 -6.41 5.61
N SER A 71 -3.32 -7.60 5.01
CA SER A 71 -4.50 -7.91 4.19
C SER A 71 -5.78 -7.86 5.00
N PHE A 72 -5.76 -8.33 6.26
CA PHE A 72 -6.90 -8.25 7.17
C PHE A 72 -7.31 -6.79 7.44
N ILE A 73 -6.34 -5.92 7.79
CA ILE A 73 -6.61 -4.50 8.01
C ILE A 73 -7.21 -3.85 6.76
N ARG A 74 -6.64 -4.13 5.58
CA ARG A 74 -7.11 -3.57 4.31
C ARG A 74 -8.49 -4.11 3.90
N SER A 75 -8.75 -5.39 4.14
CA SER A 75 -10.06 -6.00 3.86
C SER A 75 -11.17 -5.39 4.71
N ILE A 76 -10.93 -5.17 6.00
CA ILE A 76 -11.90 -4.49 6.88
C ILE A 76 -12.13 -3.04 6.44
N ALA A 77 -11.09 -2.37 5.96
CA ALA A 77 -11.16 -0.98 5.53
C ALA A 77 -11.78 -0.79 4.14
N ASP A 78 -11.87 -1.85 3.34
CA ASP A 78 -12.39 -1.80 1.98
C ASP A 78 -13.92 -1.72 1.99
N PHE A 79 -14.44 -0.63 1.46
CA PHE A 79 -15.88 -0.46 1.21
C PHE A 79 -16.20 -0.56 -0.29
N GLY A 80 -15.23 -0.27 -1.17
CA GLY A 80 -15.45 -0.20 -2.61
C GLY A 80 -15.87 -1.53 -3.20
N THR A 81 -15.13 -2.60 -2.90
CA THR A 81 -15.45 -3.94 -3.41
C THR A 81 -16.83 -4.42 -2.92
N PRO A 82 -17.17 -4.38 -1.62
CA PRO A 82 -18.49 -4.79 -1.16
C PRO A 82 -19.65 -3.94 -1.71
N VAL A 83 -19.47 -2.62 -1.88
CA VAL A 83 -20.50 -1.75 -2.46
C VAL A 83 -20.85 -2.17 -3.88
N VAL A 84 -19.84 -2.55 -4.70
CA VAL A 84 -20.04 -2.87 -6.11
C VAL A 84 -20.51 -4.32 -6.31
N ILE A 85 -19.92 -5.28 -5.59
CA ILE A 85 -20.11 -6.72 -5.83
C ILE A 85 -20.88 -7.41 -4.70
N GLY A 86 -20.95 -6.80 -3.50
CA GLY A 86 -21.58 -7.44 -2.33
C GLY A 86 -23.06 -7.78 -2.51
N GLY A 87 -23.80 -7.05 -3.33
CA GLY A 87 -25.23 -7.27 -3.49
C GLY A 87 -25.98 -7.06 -2.16
N ARG A 88 -26.49 -8.14 -1.56
CA ARG A 88 -27.13 -8.11 -0.25
C ARG A 88 -26.16 -8.37 0.92
N PHE A 89 -24.89 -8.64 0.62
CA PHE A 89 -23.86 -8.83 1.63
C PHE A 89 -23.25 -7.48 1.98
N GLU A 90 -23.54 -7.01 3.19
CA GLU A 90 -23.05 -5.75 3.70
C GLU A 90 -21.89 -5.96 4.68
N THR A 91 -20.88 -5.11 4.60
CA THR A 91 -19.78 -5.04 5.55
C THR A 91 -19.93 -3.78 6.42
N VAL A 92 -19.25 -3.74 7.57
CA VAL A 92 -19.26 -2.54 8.43
C VAL A 92 -18.81 -1.30 7.64
N SER A 93 -17.80 -1.45 6.77
CA SER A 93 -17.30 -0.36 5.92
C SER A 93 -18.35 0.12 4.91
N THR A 94 -19.14 -0.80 4.34
CA THR A 94 -20.26 -0.46 3.45
C THR A 94 -21.37 0.26 4.20
N GLU A 95 -21.72 -0.22 5.39
CA GLU A 95 -22.73 0.40 6.24
C GLU A 95 -22.32 1.82 6.65
N ILE A 96 -21.05 2.04 7.02
CA ILE A 96 -20.52 3.38 7.29
C ILE A 96 -20.73 4.30 6.09
N TYR A 97 -20.39 3.84 4.88
CA TYR A 97 -20.59 4.60 3.65
C TYR A 97 -22.07 4.95 3.41
N MET A 98 -22.95 3.98 3.56
CA MET A 98 -24.39 4.17 3.38
C MET A 98 -24.99 5.11 4.43
N GLN A 99 -24.53 5.08 5.68
CA GLN A 99 -24.97 5.99 6.73
C GLN A 99 -24.60 7.46 6.42
N VAL A 100 -23.41 7.70 5.81
CA VAL A 100 -22.97 9.06 5.41
C VAL A 100 -23.73 9.54 4.17
N ILE A 101 -23.62 8.78 3.07
CA ILE A 101 -24.09 9.23 1.75
C ILE A 101 -25.58 8.97 1.55
N GLY A 102 -26.07 7.79 1.99
CA GLY A 102 -27.47 7.42 1.79
C GLY A 102 -28.42 8.04 2.81
N TYR A 103 -28.02 8.13 4.07
CA TYR A 103 -28.90 8.54 5.16
C TYR A 103 -28.52 9.86 5.83
N SER A 104 -27.35 10.45 5.50
CA SER A 104 -26.80 11.67 6.13
C SER A 104 -26.69 11.58 7.66
N ARG A 105 -26.43 10.37 8.19
CA ARG A 105 -26.36 10.08 9.64
C ARG A 105 -24.90 9.97 10.09
N LEU A 106 -24.28 11.11 10.37
CA LEU A 106 -22.90 11.19 10.81
C LEU A 106 -22.67 10.56 12.19
N ASP A 107 -23.68 10.66 13.08
CA ASP A 107 -23.67 10.08 14.42
C ASP A 107 -23.51 8.55 14.41
N LYS A 108 -24.35 7.85 13.66
CA LYS A 108 -24.27 6.40 13.49
C LYS A 108 -22.98 5.97 12.77
N SER A 109 -22.61 6.71 11.76
CA SER A 109 -21.38 6.44 11.01
C SER A 109 -20.15 6.58 11.89
N ALA A 110 -20.10 7.59 12.78
CA ALA A 110 -19.04 7.75 13.76
C ALA A 110 -18.97 6.56 14.74
N ALA A 111 -20.10 6.11 15.25
CA ALA A 111 -20.15 4.96 16.14
C ALA A 111 -19.66 3.66 15.45
N LEU A 112 -20.09 3.40 14.21
CA LEU A 112 -19.62 2.27 13.42
C LEU A 112 -18.10 2.35 13.12
N ASN A 113 -17.57 3.56 12.88
CA ASN A 113 -16.14 3.76 12.72
C ASN A 113 -15.35 3.42 13.99
N VAL A 114 -15.84 3.79 15.18
CA VAL A 114 -15.20 3.41 16.44
C VAL A 114 -15.19 1.88 16.60
N LEU A 115 -16.29 1.21 16.27
CA LEU A 115 -16.37 -0.26 16.28
C LEU A 115 -15.32 -0.89 15.34
N LEU A 116 -15.13 -0.31 14.16
CA LEU A 116 -14.16 -0.80 13.15
C LEU A 116 -12.72 -0.48 13.53
N LEU A 117 -12.47 0.64 14.24
CA LEU A 117 -11.15 1.05 14.69
C LEU A 117 -10.54 0.08 15.70
N VAL A 118 -11.35 -0.48 16.61
CA VAL A 118 -10.85 -1.35 17.68
C VAL A 118 -10.08 -2.56 17.14
N PRO A 119 -10.67 -3.45 16.29
CA PRO A 119 -9.94 -4.58 15.73
C PRO A 119 -8.78 -4.12 14.85
N THR A 120 -8.94 -3.01 14.11
CA THR A 120 -7.88 -2.47 13.23
C THR A 120 -6.66 -2.06 14.03
N ILE A 121 -6.82 -1.35 15.15
CA ILE A 121 -5.71 -0.93 16.02
C ILE A 121 -5.03 -2.14 16.66
N ILE A 122 -5.80 -3.12 17.16
CA ILE A 122 -5.24 -4.35 17.75
C ILE A 122 -4.35 -5.07 16.73
N VAL A 123 -4.85 -5.30 15.53
CA VAL A 123 -4.12 -5.99 14.46
C VAL A 123 -2.93 -5.15 13.99
N PHE A 124 -3.05 -3.82 13.93
CA PHE A 124 -1.96 -2.93 13.59
C PHE A 124 -0.81 -2.99 14.61
N VAL A 125 -1.12 -2.96 15.90
CA VAL A 125 -0.09 -3.08 16.96
C VAL A 125 0.64 -4.44 16.84
N LEU A 126 -0.11 -5.52 16.60
CA LEU A 126 0.45 -6.85 16.38
C LEU A 126 1.34 -6.89 15.11
N TYR A 127 0.87 -6.32 14.00
CA TYR A 127 1.64 -6.19 12.77
C TYR A 127 2.96 -5.44 13.01
N ARG A 128 2.92 -4.30 13.68
CA ARG A 128 4.10 -3.50 14.00
C ARG A 128 5.09 -4.24 14.90
N TYR A 129 4.58 -4.97 15.90
CA TYR A 129 5.41 -5.80 16.77
C TYR A 129 6.15 -6.88 15.96
N LEU A 130 5.46 -7.59 15.07
CA LEU A 130 6.05 -8.61 14.22
C LEU A 130 7.07 -8.03 13.23
N MET A 131 6.77 -6.91 12.59
CA MET A 131 7.70 -6.25 11.66
C MET A 131 9.00 -5.84 12.35
N LYS A 132 8.91 -5.23 13.54
CA LYS A 132 10.10 -4.85 14.34
C LYS A 132 10.95 -6.06 14.75
N LYS A 133 10.31 -7.19 15.04
CA LYS A 133 11.01 -8.45 15.33
C LYS A 133 11.72 -9.00 14.10
N ASN A 134 11.10 -8.86 12.92
CA ASN A 134 11.67 -9.35 11.66
C ASN A 134 12.85 -8.52 11.18
N GLU A 135 12.85 -7.19 11.36
CA GLU A 135 13.98 -6.32 11.05
C GLU A 135 15.25 -6.80 11.76
N LYS A 136 15.16 -7.18 13.03
CA LYS A 136 16.31 -7.71 13.78
C LYS A 136 16.85 -9.03 13.25
N VAL A 137 16.00 -9.86 12.65
CA VAL A 137 16.41 -11.15 12.04
C VAL A 137 17.05 -10.91 10.66
N ILE A 138 16.60 -9.90 9.93
CA ILE A 138 17.10 -9.57 8.60
C ILE A 138 18.45 -8.85 8.70
N ASP A 139 18.62 -7.90 9.64
CA ASP A 139 19.89 -7.15 9.82
C ASP A 139 21.05 -8.05 10.26
N GLY A 140 20.80 -9.13 11.00
CA GLY A 140 21.81 -10.09 11.37
C GLY A 140 22.44 -10.85 10.19
N ASN A 141 21.78 -10.87 9.02
CA ASN A 141 22.21 -11.66 7.84
C ASN A 141 22.57 -10.79 6.61
N SER A 142 22.49 -9.46 6.70
CA SER A 142 22.54 -8.56 5.53
C SER A 142 23.93 -8.40 4.88
N ASN A 143 25.00 -8.96 5.46
CA ASN A 143 26.36 -8.82 4.92
C ASN A 143 26.73 -9.81 3.81
N LYS A 144 25.82 -10.68 3.38
CA LYS A 144 26.06 -11.59 2.25
C LYS A 144 25.21 -11.17 1.07
N THR A 145 25.80 -10.39 0.19
CA THR A 145 25.26 -10.09 -1.14
C THR A 145 24.89 -11.38 -1.87
N ILE A 146 23.67 -11.46 -2.35
CA ILE A 146 23.23 -12.56 -3.21
C ILE A 146 24.06 -12.49 -4.49
N GLU A 147 25.04 -13.38 -4.64
CA GLU A 147 25.63 -13.62 -5.95
C GLU A 147 24.52 -14.06 -6.91
N ALA A 148 24.37 -13.33 -8.00
CA ALA A 148 23.30 -13.47 -8.99
C ALA A 148 23.21 -14.82 -9.74
N GLY A 149 23.93 -15.83 -9.28
CA GLY A 149 24.10 -17.13 -9.97
C GLY A 149 23.23 -18.30 -9.50
N ASN A 150 22.57 -18.22 -8.34
CA ASN A 150 21.91 -19.40 -7.76
C ASN A 150 20.40 -19.18 -7.54
N THR A 151 19.64 -19.46 -8.59
CA THR A 151 18.17 -19.48 -8.52
C THR A 151 17.69 -20.83 -8.00
N PHE A 152 16.89 -20.82 -6.93
CA PHE A 152 16.13 -21.98 -6.50
C PHE A 152 15.11 -22.34 -7.59
N ARG A 153 15.32 -23.45 -8.27
CA ARG A 153 14.38 -23.92 -9.30
C ARG A 153 13.49 -25.01 -8.71
N LEU A 154 12.22 -24.72 -8.63
CA LEU A 154 11.21 -25.73 -8.33
C LEU A 154 11.16 -26.75 -9.48
N ARG A 155 11.11 -28.03 -9.13
CA ARG A 155 11.00 -29.15 -10.07
C ARG A 155 9.87 -30.09 -9.66
N GLY A 156 9.33 -30.83 -10.63
CA GLY A 156 8.26 -31.79 -10.38
C GLY A 156 6.91 -31.13 -10.04
N MET A 157 6.09 -31.80 -9.24
CA MET A 157 4.73 -31.41 -8.89
C MET A 157 4.64 -30.01 -8.26
N SER A 158 5.62 -29.62 -7.44
CA SER A 158 5.64 -28.28 -6.81
C SER A 158 5.78 -27.16 -7.84
N ALA A 159 6.55 -27.37 -8.92
CA ALA A 159 6.66 -26.41 -10.01
C ALA A 159 5.32 -26.28 -10.77
N ILE A 160 4.65 -27.39 -11.05
CA ILE A 160 3.37 -27.42 -11.72
C ILE A 160 2.30 -26.63 -10.93
N VAL A 161 2.20 -26.88 -9.62
CA VAL A 161 1.25 -26.16 -8.74
C VAL A 161 1.49 -24.65 -8.74
N VAL A 162 2.76 -24.24 -8.65
CA VAL A 162 3.11 -22.80 -8.66
C VAL A 162 2.80 -22.17 -10.02
N TRP A 163 3.13 -22.85 -11.13
CA TRP A 163 2.83 -22.32 -12.47
C TRP A 163 1.34 -22.27 -12.78
N LEU A 164 0.56 -23.26 -12.33
CA LEU A 164 -0.90 -23.23 -12.46
C LEU A 164 -1.51 -22.08 -11.64
N GLY A 165 -1.04 -21.88 -10.39
CA GLY A 165 -1.49 -20.77 -9.55
C GLY A 165 -1.15 -19.40 -10.15
N ALA A 166 0.08 -19.22 -10.63
CA ALA A 166 0.51 -18.00 -11.30
C ALA A 166 -0.24 -17.75 -12.61
N GLY A 167 -0.45 -18.81 -13.41
CA GLY A 167 -1.24 -18.74 -14.65
C GLY A 167 -2.70 -18.37 -14.40
N PHE A 168 -3.33 -18.98 -13.40
CA PHE A 168 -4.69 -18.62 -12.98
C PHE A 168 -4.78 -17.15 -12.56
N PHE A 169 -3.86 -16.70 -11.71
CA PHE A 169 -3.81 -15.30 -11.28
C PHE A 169 -3.65 -14.34 -12.48
N PHE A 170 -2.71 -14.66 -13.39
CA PHE A 170 -2.49 -13.85 -14.59
C PHE A 170 -3.74 -13.79 -15.49
N VAL A 171 -4.39 -14.91 -15.71
CA VAL A 171 -5.64 -14.97 -16.51
C VAL A 171 -6.73 -14.12 -15.85
N MET A 172 -6.93 -14.23 -14.53
CA MET A 172 -7.91 -13.42 -13.81
C MET A 172 -7.63 -11.92 -13.94
N MET A 173 -6.38 -11.49 -13.74
CA MET A 173 -5.98 -10.10 -13.94
C MET A 173 -6.17 -9.63 -15.38
N ALA A 174 -5.80 -10.45 -16.36
CA ALA A 174 -5.99 -10.13 -17.79
C ALA A 174 -7.47 -9.99 -18.16
N LEU A 175 -8.34 -10.84 -17.61
CA LEU A 175 -9.78 -10.74 -17.80
C LEU A 175 -10.35 -9.48 -17.14
N GLU A 176 -9.91 -9.13 -15.93
CA GLU A 176 -10.37 -7.94 -15.22
C GLU A 176 -10.00 -6.66 -15.98
N TYR A 177 -8.73 -6.43 -16.26
CA TYR A 177 -8.29 -5.24 -17.00
C TYR A 177 -8.76 -5.25 -18.46
N GLY A 178 -8.76 -6.42 -19.09
CA GLY A 178 -9.26 -6.59 -20.46
C GLY A 178 -10.75 -6.26 -20.57
N SER A 179 -11.56 -6.66 -19.59
CA SER A 179 -13.00 -6.34 -19.59
C SER A 179 -13.24 -4.83 -19.43
N ILE A 180 -12.49 -4.14 -18.57
CA ILE A 180 -12.58 -2.69 -18.42
C ILE A 180 -12.26 -2.01 -19.77
N PHE A 181 -11.13 -2.40 -20.37
CA PHE A 181 -10.70 -1.84 -21.65
C PHE A 181 -11.73 -2.11 -22.77
N LEU A 182 -12.19 -3.34 -22.92
CA LEU A 182 -13.18 -3.71 -23.95
C LEU A 182 -14.50 -3.00 -23.75
N ASN A 183 -15.00 -2.90 -22.51
CA ASN A 183 -16.24 -2.21 -22.22
C ASN A 183 -16.16 -0.70 -22.44
N SER A 184 -14.98 -0.08 -22.31
CA SER A 184 -14.79 1.34 -22.63
C SER A 184 -15.01 1.65 -24.10
N PHE A 185 -14.81 0.67 -24.98
CA PHE A 185 -14.99 0.80 -26.44
C PHE A 185 -16.20 0.03 -26.99
N SER A 186 -17.04 -0.54 -26.12
CA SER A 186 -18.18 -1.33 -26.56
C SER A 186 -19.48 -0.84 -25.95
N ARG A 187 -20.54 -0.85 -26.73
CA ARG A 187 -21.90 -0.59 -26.29
C ARG A 187 -22.76 -1.83 -26.53
N ASN A 188 -23.38 -2.32 -25.47
CA ASN A 188 -24.33 -3.43 -25.58
C ASN A 188 -25.74 -2.86 -25.72
N LEU A 189 -26.32 -2.99 -26.91
CA LEU A 189 -27.70 -2.64 -27.23
C LEU A 189 -28.49 -3.91 -27.55
N ARG A 190 -29.37 -4.31 -26.65
CA ARG A 190 -30.27 -5.48 -26.84
C ARG A 190 -29.51 -6.77 -27.22
N GLY A 191 -28.36 -7.03 -26.60
CA GLY A 191 -27.54 -8.22 -26.86
C GLY A 191 -26.58 -8.11 -28.04
N LYS A 192 -26.60 -7.01 -28.80
CA LYS A 192 -25.58 -6.72 -29.83
C LYS A 192 -24.50 -5.83 -29.31
N ILE A 193 -23.25 -6.34 -29.29
CA ILE A 193 -22.06 -5.58 -28.91
C ILE A 193 -21.57 -4.83 -30.15
N THR A 194 -21.55 -3.49 -30.05
CA THR A 194 -21.07 -2.61 -31.13
C THR A 194 -19.87 -1.80 -30.61
N PHE A 195 -18.86 -1.64 -31.47
CA PHE A 195 -17.74 -0.75 -31.16
C PHE A 195 -18.21 0.70 -31.13
N THR A 196 -17.78 1.45 -30.11
CA THR A 196 -18.13 2.87 -29.97
C THR A 196 -17.05 3.63 -29.21
N THR A 197 -16.82 4.88 -29.58
CA THR A 197 -15.99 5.83 -28.86
C THR A 197 -16.82 6.86 -28.08
N MET A 198 -18.14 6.64 -27.97
CA MET A 198 -19.06 7.59 -27.36
C MET A 198 -18.71 7.92 -25.91
N TYR A 199 -18.29 6.91 -25.14
CA TYR A 199 -17.92 7.09 -23.74
C TYR A 199 -16.66 7.95 -23.59
N LEU A 200 -15.66 7.76 -24.48
CA LEU A 200 -14.45 8.60 -24.49
C LEU A 200 -14.76 10.04 -24.92
N LYS A 201 -15.64 10.23 -25.91
CA LYS A 201 -16.09 11.57 -26.31
C LYS A 201 -16.82 12.26 -25.19
N ALA A 202 -17.76 11.56 -24.52
CA ALA A 202 -18.47 12.11 -23.38
C ALA A 202 -17.52 12.53 -22.24
N LEU A 203 -16.49 11.72 -21.95
CA LEU A 203 -15.46 12.06 -20.96
C LEU A 203 -14.68 13.32 -21.36
N LEU A 204 -14.27 13.41 -22.64
CA LEU A 204 -13.52 14.58 -23.14
C LEU A 204 -14.38 15.86 -23.13
N GLU A 205 -15.67 15.76 -23.37
CA GLU A 205 -16.58 16.91 -23.47
C GLU A 205 -17.13 17.38 -22.11
N ARG A 206 -17.29 16.46 -21.14
CA ARG A 206 -18.03 16.76 -19.90
C ARG A 206 -17.21 16.60 -18.64
N ASP A 207 -16.27 15.64 -18.61
CA ASP A 207 -15.60 15.23 -17.37
C ASP A 207 -14.09 15.54 -17.37
N MET A 208 -13.57 16.18 -18.42
CA MET A 208 -12.14 16.49 -18.54
C MET A 208 -11.67 17.40 -17.41
N ASP A 209 -12.46 18.38 -16.99
CA ASP A 209 -12.11 19.26 -15.88
C ASP A 209 -11.93 18.48 -14.57
N THR A 210 -12.77 17.46 -14.34
CA THR A 210 -12.66 16.60 -13.16
C THR A 210 -11.41 15.74 -13.22
N PHE A 211 -11.07 15.22 -14.40
CA PHE A 211 -9.86 14.45 -14.62
C PHE A 211 -8.61 15.30 -14.40
N VAL A 212 -8.53 16.49 -15.02
CA VAL A 212 -7.41 17.44 -14.85
C VAL A 212 -7.24 17.81 -13.38
N ARG A 213 -8.31 18.15 -12.68
CA ARG A 213 -8.30 18.46 -11.25
C ARG A 213 -7.77 17.29 -10.41
N SER A 214 -8.17 16.07 -10.73
CA SER A 214 -7.66 14.86 -10.05
C SER A 214 -6.16 14.68 -10.25
N VAL A 215 -5.67 14.90 -11.47
CA VAL A 215 -4.23 14.84 -11.79
C VAL A 215 -3.47 15.95 -11.06
N GLU A 216 -3.97 17.18 -11.04
CA GLU A 216 -3.36 18.30 -10.31
C GLU A 216 -3.22 18.02 -8.82
N TYR A 217 -4.28 17.53 -8.18
CA TYR A 217 -4.24 17.16 -6.76
C TYR A 217 -3.27 16.00 -6.52
N ALA A 218 -3.28 14.99 -7.38
CA ALA A 218 -2.35 13.86 -7.27
C ALA A 218 -0.89 14.30 -7.43
N LEU A 219 -0.58 15.24 -8.33
CA LEU A 219 0.76 15.83 -8.49
C LEU A 219 1.19 16.60 -7.24
N ILE A 220 0.32 17.43 -6.67
CA ILE A 220 0.60 18.15 -5.43
C ILE A 220 0.89 17.17 -4.30
N VAL A 221 0.03 16.16 -4.13
CA VAL A 221 0.20 15.11 -3.11
C VAL A 221 1.50 14.33 -3.32
N ALA A 222 1.83 14.01 -4.58
CA ALA A 222 3.04 13.28 -4.92
C ALA A 222 4.31 14.07 -4.55
N ILE A 223 4.37 15.33 -4.92
CA ILE A 223 5.54 16.19 -4.65
C ILE A 223 5.64 16.47 -3.15
N VAL A 224 4.60 17.07 -2.57
CA VAL A 224 4.60 17.54 -1.19
C VAL A 224 4.71 16.36 -0.21
N GLY A 225 3.95 15.29 -0.42
CA GLY A 225 3.99 14.09 0.42
C GLY A 225 5.35 13.40 0.37
N SER A 226 6.01 13.38 -0.80
CA SER A 226 7.36 12.78 -0.92
C SER A 226 8.41 13.62 -0.22
N VAL A 227 8.38 14.94 -0.38
CA VAL A 227 9.33 15.84 0.30
C VAL A 227 9.15 15.75 1.82
N ILE A 228 7.91 15.83 2.31
CA ILE A 228 7.62 15.72 3.76
C ILE A 228 8.07 14.35 4.28
N GLY A 229 7.75 13.26 3.59
CA GLY A 229 8.15 11.91 4.00
C GLY A 229 9.67 11.73 4.07
N MET A 230 10.42 12.29 3.12
CA MET A 230 11.89 12.30 3.16
C MET A 230 12.45 13.12 4.33
N LEU A 231 11.90 14.31 4.57
CA LEU A 231 12.31 15.15 5.67
C LEU A 231 12.05 14.49 7.02
N LEU A 232 10.87 13.92 7.21
CA LEU A 232 10.51 13.19 8.44
C LEU A 232 11.45 12.01 8.68
N SER A 233 11.74 11.23 7.64
CA SER A 233 12.70 10.14 7.69
C SER A 233 14.10 10.63 8.13
N TYR A 234 14.59 11.70 7.54
CA TYR A 234 15.89 12.30 7.90
C TYR A 234 15.93 12.72 9.36
N TYR A 235 14.91 13.41 9.87
CA TYR A 235 14.89 13.85 11.26
C TYR A 235 14.76 12.68 12.24
N ILE A 236 13.98 11.67 11.94
CA ILE A 236 13.79 10.50 12.80
C ILE A 236 15.06 9.64 12.82
N GLU A 237 15.59 9.26 11.65
CA GLU A 237 16.68 8.27 11.53
C GLU A 237 18.06 8.88 11.70
N ARG A 238 18.38 9.98 11.01
CA ARG A 238 19.70 10.62 11.06
C ARG A 238 19.89 11.52 12.29
N ARG A 239 18.84 12.28 12.65
CA ARG A 239 18.90 13.19 13.79
C ARG A 239 18.48 12.55 15.09
N LYS A 240 17.85 11.37 15.06
CA LYS A 240 17.41 10.60 16.22
C LYS A 240 16.72 11.46 17.28
N ILE A 241 15.72 12.25 16.82
CA ILE A 241 14.97 13.14 17.70
C ILE A 241 14.30 12.35 18.82
N LYS A 242 14.22 12.93 20.03
CA LYS A 242 13.75 12.26 21.25
C LYS A 242 12.39 11.57 21.12
N LEU A 243 11.48 12.11 20.30
CA LEU A 243 10.15 11.57 20.04
C LEU A 243 10.05 10.83 18.70
N GLY A 244 11.17 10.42 18.08
CA GLY A 244 11.19 9.78 16.75
C GLY A 244 10.28 8.56 16.65
N GLY A 245 10.23 7.72 17.69
CA GLY A 245 9.34 6.56 17.72
C GLY A 245 7.84 6.91 17.78
N VAL A 246 7.48 7.99 18.45
CA VAL A 246 6.10 8.49 18.51
C VAL A 246 5.71 9.10 17.17
N LEU A 247 6.60 9.90 16.56
CA LEU A 247 6.37 10.46 15.24
C LEU A 247 6.23 9.37 14.17
N ASP A 248 7.08 8.35 14.18
CA ASP A 248 6.96 7.20 13.29
C ASP A 248 5.61 6.49 13.46
N PHE A 249 5.13 6.35 14.70
CA PHE A 249 3.79 5.81 14.96
C PHE A 249 2.70 6.69 14.35
N ILE A 250 2.72 8.00 14.61
CA ILE A 250 1.72 8.97 14.10
C ILE A 250 1.71 8.99 12.57
N ILE A 251 2.88 8.95 11.92
CA ILE A 251 3.01 8.94 10.46
C ILE A 251 2.47 7.64 9.85
N THR A 252 2.65 6.51 10.54
CA THR A 252 2.23 5.20 10.02
C THR A 252 0.74 4.93 10.25
N LEU A 253 0.15 5.52 11.28
CA LEU A 253 -1.24 5.29 11.66
C LEU A 253 -2.25 5.55 10.53
N PRO A 254 -2.19 6.67 9.77
CA PRO A 254 -3.17 6.97 8.73
C PRO A 254 -3.18 5.97 7.58
N TYR A 255 -2.05 5.35 7.30
CA TYR A 255 -1.95 4.33 6.27
C TYR A 255 -2.75 3.05 6.60
N MET A 256 -2.92 2.78 7.88
CA MET A 256 -3.58 1.58 8.39
C MET A 256 -5.06 1.78 8.71
N LEU A 257 -5.47 3.04 8.94
CA LEU A 257 -6.85 3.33 9.28
C LEU A 257 -7.74 3.42 8.02
N PRO A 258 -9.01 3.00 8.13
CA PRO A 258 -9.98 3.17 7.06
C PRO A 258 -10.13 4.65 6.64
N GLY A 259 -10.25 4.88 5.33
CA GLY A 259 -10.43 6.24 4.79
C GLY A 259 -11.67 6.94 5.35
N SER A 260 -12.74 6.21 5.58
CA SER A 260 -13.98 6.71 6.19
C SER A 260 -13.79 7.33 7.57
N CYS A 261 -12.85 6.78 8.38
CA CYS A 261 -12.53 7.36 9.69
C CYS A 261 -11.99 8.78 9.57
N PHE A 262 -11.13 9.02 8.57
CA PHE A 262 -10.59 10.36 8.30
C PHE A 262 -11.64 11.29 7.74
N GLY A 263 -12.43 10.84 6.74
CA GLY A 263 -13.50 11.65 6.15
C GLY A 263 -14.47 12.17 7.20
N ILE A 264 -15.02 11.28 8.02
CA ILE A 264 -15.95 11.64 9.09
C ILE A 264 -15.26 12.48 10.17
N GLY A 265 -14.04 12.12 10.58
CA GLY A 265 -13.26 12.88 11.53
C GLY A 265 -13.02 14.32 11.08
N TYR A 266 -12.72 14.53 9.79
CA TYR A 266 -12.54 15.87 9.22
C TYR A 266 -13.87 16.64 9.13
N ILE A 267 -14.97 16.01 8.76
CA ILE A 267 -16.29 16.66 8.77
C ILE A 267 -16.61 17.13 10.19
N LEU A 268 -16.45 16.27 11.18
CA LEU A 268 -16.76 16.59 12.57
C LEU A 268 -15.84 17.69 13.13
N ALA A 269 -14.55 17.67 12.79
CA ALA A 269 -13.57 18.61 13.31
C ALA A 269 -13.56 19.96 12.58
N PHE A 270 -13.80 19.98 11.27
CA PHE A 270 -13.59 21.14 10.41
C PHE A 270 -14.85 21.68 9.72
N ASN A 271 -16.04 21.26 10.18
CA ASN A 271 -17.31 21.79 9.65
C ASN A 271 -17.79 23.07 10.36
N HIS A 272 -17.14 23.47 11.45
CA HIS A 272 -17.53 24.61 12.27
C HIS A 272 -16.47 25.71 12.29
N SER A 273 -16.91 26.97 12.54
CA SER A 273 -16.04 28.13 12.75
C SER A 273 -15.15 27.88 14.00
N PRO A 274 -13.84 28.30 14.03
CA PRO A 274 -13.18 29.18 13.06
C PRO A 274 -12.52 28.46 11.87
N LEU A 275 -12.41 27.13 11.88
CA LEU A 275 -11.65 26.35 10.88
C LEU A 275 -12.60 25.61 9.92
N LYS A 276 -13.28 26.37 9.05
CA LYS A 276 -14.18 25.81 8.05
C LYS A 276 -13.41 25.32 6.82
N PHE A 277 -12.88 24.07 6.85
CA PHE A 277 -12.19 23.47 5.72
C PHE A 277 -13.00 22.40 4.98
N THR A 278 -14.12 21.93 5.54
CA THR A 278 -14.98 20.94 4.90
C THR A 278 -15.48 21.44 3.54
N GLY A 279 -15.42 20.59 2.53
CA GLY A 279 -15.82 20.93 1.15
C GLY A 279 -14.77 21.71 0.35
N THR A 280 -13.54 21.89 0.88
CA THR A 280 -12.47 22.57 0.15
C THR A 280 -11.46 21.58 -0.45
N ALA A 281 -10.83 21.96 -1.57
CA ALA A 281 -9.73 21.21 -2.15
C ALA A 281 -8.55 21.01 -1.17
N ALA A 282 -8.34 21.98 -0.28
CA ALA A 282 -7.25 21.96 0.68
C ALA A 282 -7.34 20.76 1.64
N ILE A 283 -8.52 20.45 2.18
CA ILE A 283 -8.70 19.34 3.11
C ILE A 283 -8.52 18.00 2.41
N VAL A 284 -8.95 17.88 1.14
CA VAL A 284 -8.77 16.69 0.31
C VAL A 284 -7.28 16.42 0.10
N VAL A 285 -6.52 17.42 -0.34
CA VAL A 285 -5.09 17.32 -0.58
C VAL A 285 -4.33 17.01 0.71
N LEU A 286 -4.64 17.70 1.81
CA LEU A 286 -4.03 17.44 3.12
C LEU A 286 -4.28 16.03 3.61
N ASN A 287 -5.51 15.53 3.50
CA ASN A 287 -5.83 14.15 3.85
C ASN A 287 -5.02 13.14 3.03
N MET A 288 -4.94 13.34 1.71
CA MET A 288 -4.16 12.48 0.82
C MET A 288 -2.67 12.51 1.17
N ILE A 289 -2.08 13.68 1.40
CA ILE A 289 -0.68 13.81 1.83
C ILE A 289 -0.45 13.03 3.12
N TYR A 290 -1.27 13.27 4.14
CA TYR A 290 -1.14 12.64 5.45
C TYR A 290 -1.25 11.11 5.38
N LYS A 291 -2.19 10.61 4.58
CA LYS A 291 -2.41 9.17 4.41
C LYS A 291 -1.26 8.48 3.64
N GLN A 292 -0.73 9.13 2.61
CA GLN A 292 0.23 8.49 1.69
C GLN A 292 1.70 8.71 2.07
N MET A 293 2.05 9.76 2.82
CA MET A 293 3.44 10.07 3.20
C MET A 293 4.13 8.94 3.98
N SER A 294 3.37 8.05 4.62
CA SER A 294 3.90 6.91 5.38
C SER A 294 4.82 6.03 4.55
N ILE A 295 4.42 5.71 3.30
CA ILE A 295 5.21 4.84 2.41
C ILE A 295 6.50 5.53 2.01
N THR A 296 6.44 6.82 1.66
CA THR A 296 7.65 7.59 1.34
C THR A 296 8.61 7.65 2.52
N THR A 297 8.09 7.85 3.73
CA THR A 297 8.90 7.85 4.95
C THR A 297 9.64 6.52 5.12
N LYS A 298 8.95 5.39 4.94
CA LYS A 298 9.56 4.04 5.05
C LYS A 298 10.58 3.76 3.95
N ALA A 299 10.28 4.12 2.69
CA ALA A 299 11.24 4.01 1.59
C ALA A 299 12.49 4.86 1.85
N SER A 300 12.30 6.06 2.39
CA SER A 300 13.39 6.96 2.77
C SER A 300 14.23 6.44 3.92
N PHE A 301 13.64 5.78 4.92
CA PHE A 301 14.40 5.08 5.96
C PHE A 301 15.36 4.06 5.37
N SER A 302 14.86 3.19 4.49
CA SER A 302 15.69 2.17 3.84
C SER A 302 16.82 2.78 3.01
N SER A 303 16.59 3.89 2.33
CA SER A 303 17.64 4.62 1.61
C SER A 303 18.67 5.25 2.53
N LEU A 304 18.22 5.87 3.63
CA LEU A 304 19.12 6.49 4.61
C LEU A 304 20.05 5.50 5.29
N GLN A 305 19.60 4.28 5.55
CA GLN A 305 20.41 3.21 6.12
C GLN A 305 21.55 2.76 5.19
N GLN A 306 21.38 2.94 3.88
CA GLN A 306 22.42 2.62 2.88
C GLN A 306 23.47 3.73 2.69
N ILE A 307 23.20 4.94 3.18
CA ILE A 307 24.11 6.09 3.09
C ILE A 307 25.01 6.09 4.34
N SER A 308 26.34 5.99 4.16
CA SER A 308 27.29 6.02 5.27
C SER A 308 27.14 7.28 6.13
N ILE A 309 27.21 7.10 7.46
CA ILE A 309 27.21 8.21 8.42
C ILE A 309 28.48 9.07 8.28
N GLU A 310 29.55 8.47 7.78
CA GLU A 310 30.83 9.15 7.56
C GLU A 310 30.75 10.28 6.54
N LEU A 311 29.84 10.18 5.56
CA LEU A 311 29.57 11.25 4.60
C LEU A 311 29.05 12.52 5.27
N ASP A 312 28.21 12.37 6.32
CA ASP A 312 27.72 13.50 7.10
C ASP A 312 28.85 14.16 7.89
N ALA A 313 29.79 13.36 8.45
CA ALA A 313 30.95 13.84 9.18
C ALA A 313 31.93 14.58 8.26
N ALA A 314 32.29 13.94 7.11
CA ALA A 314 33.18 14.54 6.12
C ALA A 314 32.65 15.87 5.57
N ALA A 315 31.36 15.95 5.28
CA ALA A 315 30.75 17.20 4.84
C ALA A 315 30.83 18.32 5.89
N ARG A 316 30.70 17.99 7.19
CA ARG A 316 30.84 18.94 8.28
C ARG A 316 32.28 19.37 8.50
N ASP A 317 33.23 18.46 8.36
CA ASP A 317 34.66 18.76 8.43
C ASP A 317 35.09 19.74 7.34
N LEU A 318 34.40 19.68 6.17
CA LEU A 318 34.55 20.67 5.09
C LEU A 318 33.77 21.98 5.33
N GLY A 319 33.18 22.17 6.52
CA GLY A 319 32.47 23.40 6.90
C GLY A 319 31.00 23.45 6.53
N ALA A 320 30.40 22.34 6.02
CA ALA A 320 29.00 22.36 5.70
C ALA A 320 28.09 22.40 6.95
N ASN A 321 27.19 23.35 6.99
CA ASN A 321 26.17 23.38 8.02
C ASN A 321 25.12 22.25 7.82
N LYS A 322 24.26 22.05 8.83
CA LYS A 322 23.26 20.96 8.83
C LYS A 322 22.32 20.98 7.63
N PHE A 323 21.99 22.16 7.12
CA PHE A 323 21.12 22.34 5.97
C PHE A 323 21.85 21.97 4.66
N LEU A 324 23.11 22.39 4.51
CA LEU A 324 23.94 22.02 3.35
C LEU A 324 24.17 20.50 3.28
N VAL A 325 24.49 19.85 4.41
CA VAL A 325 24.60 18.37 4.47
C VAL A 325 23.32 17.71 3.97
N MET A 326 22.16 18.17 4.45
CA MET A 326 20.88 17.63 4.01
C MET A 326 20.66 17.85 2.50
N LYS A 327 20.84 19.09 2.03
CA LYS A 327 20.56 19.51 0.65
C LYS A 327 21.51 18.89 -0.37
N ASP A 328 22.82 18.94 -0.08
CA ASP A 328 23.84 18.64 -1.09
C ASP A 328 24.39 17.21 -0.98
N VAL A 329 24.22 16.55 0.19
CA VAL A 329 24.69 15.19 0.40
C VAL A 329 23.53 14.20 0.51
N ILE A 330 22.59 14.43 1.44
CA ILE A 330 21.57 13.42 1.76
C ILE A 330 20.49 13.34 0.67
N LEU A 331 19.85 14.46 0.35
CA LEU A 331 18.75 14.49 -0.64
C LEU A 331 19.14 13.95 -2.03
N PRO A 332 20.31 14.30 -2.60
CA PRO A 332 20.74 13.75 -3.88
C PRO A 332 20.92 12.23 -3.86
N ASN A 333 21.39 11.68 -2.74
CA ASN A 333 21.56 10.23 -2.59
C ASN A 333 20.24 9.48 -2.32
N MET A 334 19.15 10.20 -2.04
CA MET A 334 17.81 9.63 -1.81
C MET A 334 16.90 9.70 -3.05
N LYS A 335 17.43 9.93 -4.25
CA LYS A 335 16.65 10.06 -5.51
C LYS A 335 15.70 8.87 -5.74
N GLN A 336 16.18 7.65 -5.46
CA GLN A 336 15.37 6.45 -5.62
C GLN A 336 14.20 6.40 -4.63
N ALA A 337 14.42 6.80 -3.36
CA ALA A 337 13.37 6.89 -2.37
C ALA A 337 12.33 7.95 -2.75
N PHE A 338 12.78 9.11 -3.27
CA PHE A 338 11.89 10.14 -3.78
C PHE A 338 11.03 9.61 -4.93
N ALA A 339 11.64 8.98 -5.95
CA ALA A 339 10.93 8.43 -7.09
C ALA A 339 9.89 7.38 -6.66
N THR A 340 10.26 6.46 -5.75
CA THR A 340 9.35 5.46 -5.21
C THR A 340 8.20 6.12 -4.45
N GLY A 341 8.49 7.11 -3.62
CA GLY A 341 7.48 7.88 -2.88
C GLY A 341 6.56 8.65 -3.81
N PHE A 342 7.11 9.34 -4.79
CA PHE A 342 6.37 10.11 -5.78
C PHE A 342 5.38 9.24 -6.56
N ILE A 343 5.85 8.13 -7.14
CA ILE A 343 5.00 7.20 -7.90
C ILE A 343 3.89 6.64 -7.00
N ASN A 344 4.24 6.19 -5.79
CA ASN A 344 3.25 5.65 -4.88
C ASN A 344 2.22 6.69 -4.44
N ASN A 345 2.65 7.88 -4.07
CA ASN A 345 1.74 8.95 -3.62
C ASN A 345 0.84 9.41 -4.76
N PHE A 346 1.37 9.54 -5.98
CA PHE A 346 0.62 9.90 -7.18
C PHE A 346 -0.46 8.85 -7.49
N THR A 347 -0.05 7.59 -7.64
CA THR A 347 -0.99 6.51 -8.00
C THR A 347 -2.04 6.30 -6.92
N SER A 348 -1.64 6.34 -5.65
CA SER A 348 -2.58 6.20 -4.54
C SER A 348 -3.55 7.37 -4.43
N ALA A 349 -3.11 8.61 -4.70
CA ALA A 349 -3.99 9.77 -4.72
C ALA A 349 -5.04 9.68 -5.84
N MET A 350 -4.64 9.21 -7.03
CA MET A 350 -5.56 8.98 -8.16
C MET A 350 -6.65 7.93 -7.86
N VAL A 351 -6.37 6.99 -6.98
CA VAL A 351 -7.26 5.83 -6.69
C VAL A 351 -7.98 5.96 -5.33
N THR A 352 -7.82 7.06 -4.59
CA THR A 352 -8.36 7.19 -3.23
C THR A 352 -9.72 7.91 -3.21
N PRO A 353 -10.86 7.23 -3.40
CA PRO A 353 -12.17 7.85 -3.21
C PRO A 353 -12.57 7.97 -1.73
N GLY A 354 -12.13 7.02 -0.89
CA GLY A 354 -12.64 6.86 0.48
C GLY A 354 -12.20 7.89 1.52
N GLY A 355 -11.33 8.84 1.16
CA GLY A 355 -10.94 9.94 2.05
C GLY A 355 -11.51 11.30 1.60
N VAL A 356 -12.32 11.29 0.56
CA VAL A 356 -12.89 12.50 -0.09
C VAL A 356 -14.40 12.58 0.16
N ILE A 357 -14.98 11.51 0.66
CA ILE A 357 -16.36 11.41 1.11
C ILE A 357 -16.43 12.00 2.51
#